data_04bad84d25eba0dfe7622e70b88eafdf
#
_entry.id   04bad84d25eba0dfe7622e70b88eafdf
#
_cell.length_a   1.000
_cell.length_b   1.000
_cell.length_c   1.000
_cell.angle_alpha   90.00
_cell.angle_beta   90.00
_cell.angle_gamma   90.00
#
_symmetry.space_group_name_H-M   'P 1'
#
loop_
_entity.id
_entity.type
_entity.pdbx_description
1 polymer ?
#
loop_
_entity_poly.entity_id
_entity_poly.type
_entity_poly.pdbx_seq_one_letter_code
_entity_poly.pdbx_strand_id
1 'polypeptide(L)'
;MKKKSANIIIIICIVVIVVLSICLVMSKQESKNEIKEIDKKTAQEYIDKLINTKTYNILDNLKEEGLTDEIKLSLAINSTDNYEEIYTCNEAFTISSDYNGYRPVENEGFSCEDNEIKIRSYKYDDVLTSYRKLFGSIGNPKKGYTWGYDYSQKQNAYFKLSTNFGPVQDINYKYDINSKEINDDRLTIDITYLSYYNKTINDEETYTTDLLEIDSFSKEKVEEIFNNNKDKLPHLTFTYINESDTYYLINVK
;
A
#
# COMPACT_ATOMS: atom_id res chain seq x y z
N MET A 1 67.13 -21.33 30.28
CA MET A 1 65.64 -21.57 30.33
C MET A 1 64.79 -20.51 29.60
N LYS A 2 65.20 -19.22 29.44
CA LYS A 2 64.36 -18.17 28.84
C LYS A 2 63.99 -18.29 27.33
N LYS A 3 64.82 -18.93 26.49
CA LYS A 3 64.55 -19.09 25.05
C LYS A 3 63.40 -20.07 24.72
N LYS A 4 63.15 -21.12 25.50
CA LYS A 4 62.10 -22.09 25.26
C LYS A 4 60.69 -21.48 25.50
N SER A 5 60.54 -20.60 26.49
CA SER A 5 59.22 -19.98 26.78
C SER A 5 58.82 -18.94 25.74
N ALA A 6 59.75 -18.21 25.16
CA ALA A 6 59.49 -17.26 24.07
C ALA A 6 58.95 -17.95 22.81
N ASN A 7 59.52 -19.08 22.42
CA ASN A 7 59.06 -19.82 21.26
C ASN A 7 57.63 -20.41 21.47
N ILE A 8 57.29 -20.83 22.67
CA ILE A 8 55.96 -21.32 22.98
C ILE A 8 54.92 -20.20 22.83
N ILE A 9 55.24 -18.99 23.33
CA ILE A 9 54.33 -17.82 23.22
C ILE A 9 54.09 -17.44 21.75
N ILE A 10 55.15 -17.45 20.91
CA ILE A 10 55.06 -17.15 19.50
C ILE A 10 54.15 -18.17 18.77
N ILE A 11 54.28 -19.45 19.10
CA ILE A 11 53.46 -20.53 18.50
C ILE A 11 51.99 -20.33 18.87
N ILE A 12 51.72 -20.02 20.17
CA ILE A 12 50.33 -19.73 20.61
C ILE A 12 49.72 -18.53 19.88
N CYS A 13 50.48 -17.43 19.72
CA CYS A 13 50.02 -16.25 18.99
C CYS A 13 49.70 -16.58 17.54
N ILE A 14 50.52 -17.35 16.88
CA ILE A 14 50.28 -17.77 15.46
C ILE A 14 49.02 -18.63 15.37
N VAL A 15 48.80 -19.57 16.29
CA VAL A 15 47.59 -20.42 16.30
C VAL A 15 46.35 -19.56 16.53
N VAL A 16 46.37 -18.58 17.43
CA VAL A 16 45.25 -17.68 17.68
C VAL A 16 44.92 -16.82 16.46
N ILE A 17 45.96 -16.29 15.78
CA ILE A 17 45.76 -15.50 14.57
C ILE A 17 45.15 -16.37 13.45
N VAL A 18 45.58 -17.59 13.28
CA VAL A 18 45.03 -18.52 12.26
C VAL A 18 43.57 -18.85 12.59
N VAL A 19 43.24 -19.14 13.84
CA VAL A 19 41.86 -19.43 14.27
C VAL A 19 40.96 -18.22 14.06
N LEU A 20 41.41 -17.03 14.43
CA LEU A 20 40.66 -15.78 14.20
C LEU A 20 40.46 -15.49 12.71
N SER A 21 41.48 -15.76 11.89
CA SER A 21 41.36 -15.60 10.44
C SER A 21 40.38 -16.59 9.81
N ILE A 22 40.37 -17.83 10.28
CA ILE A 22 39.37 -18.84 9.84
C ILE A 22 37.98 -18.45 10.28
N CYS A 23 37.77 -18.00 11.52
CA CYS A 23 36.47 -17.50 12.00
C CYS A 23 35.99 -16.29 11.19
N LEU A 24 36.88 -15.35 10.85
CA LEU A 24 36.55 -14.20 9.99
C LEU A 24 36.21 -14.60 8.56
N VAL A 25 36.88 -15.60 8.00
CA VAL A 25 36.55 -16.13 6.67
C VAL A 25 35.22 -16.87 6.70
N MET A 26 34.99 -17.71 7.72
CA MET A 26 33.73 -18.44 7.88
C MET A 26 32.56 -17.46 8.11
N SER A 27 32.73 -16.43 8.95
CA SER A 27 31.69 -15.41 9.14
C SER A 27 31.41 -14.59 7.88
N LYS A 28 32.40 -14.40 7.01
CA LYS A 28 32.17 -13.79 5.69
C LYS A 28 31.56 -14.75 4.64
N GLN A 29 31.72 -16.06 4.83
CA GLN A 29 31.15 -17.07 3.94
C GLN A 29 29.69 -17.38 4.28
N GLU A 30 29.25 -17.16 5.53
CA GLU A 30 27.84 -17.30 5.92
C GLU A 30 26.93 -16.19 5.45
N SER A 31 27.48 -15.09 4.93
CA SER A 31 26.67 -14.03 4.32
C SER A 31 26.63 -14.11 2.77
N LYS A 32 26.63 -15.29 2.18
CA LYS A 32 25.95 -15.46 0.90
C LYS A 32 24.47 -15.43 1.22
N ASN A 33 23.87 -14.23 1.10
CA ASN A 33 22.44 -14.08 1.12
C ASN A 33 21.84 -15.10 0.16
N GLU A 34 21.30 -16.19 0.70
CA GLU A 34 20.41 -17.04 -0.07
C GLU A 34 19.23 -16.15 -0.42
N ILE A 35 19.15 -15.75 -1.71
CA ILE A 35 17.95 -15.11 -2.24
C ILE A 35 16.83 -16.12 -2.04
N LYS A 36 16.06 -15.94 -0.98
CA LYS A 36 14.86 -16.72 -0.75
C LYS A 36 13.81 -16.20 -1.73
N GLU A 37 13.35 -17.05 -2.61
CA GLU A 37 12.22 -16.72 -3.46
C GLU A 37 10.92 -17.06 -2.72
N ILE A 38 9.92 -16.16 -2.78
CA ILE A 38 8.55 -16.49 -2.45
C ILE A 38 7.87 -17.08 -3.70
N ASP A 39 6.83 -17.90 -3.50
CA ASP A 39 6.06 -18.38 -4.63
C ASP A 39 5.20 -17.26 -5.26
N LYS A 40 4.76 -17.46 -6.51
CA LYS A 40 4.00 -16.45 -7.27
C LYS A 40 2.68 -16.12 -6.57
N LYS A 41 2.02 -17.10 -5.98
CA LYS A 41 0.72 -16.93 -5.31
C LYS A 41 0.86 -16.03 -4.09
N THR A 42 1.86 -16.27 -3.25
CA THR A 42 2.14 -15.43 -2.09
C THR A 42 2.45 -13.99 -2.51
N ALA A 43 3.23 -13.78 -3.57
CA ALA A 43 3.49 -12.45 -4.10
C ALA A 43 2.20 -11.77 -4.61
N GLN A 44 1.31 -12.51 -5.26
CA GLN A 44 0.00 -12.01 -5.69
C GLN A 44 -0.86 -11.57 -4.50
N GLU A 45 -0.90 -12.35 -3.41
CA GLU A 45 -1.66 -12.00 -2.22
C GLU A 45 -1.26 -10.64 -1.62
N TYR A 46 0.03 -10.26 -1.69
CA TYR A 46 0.47 -8.93 -1.25
C TYR A 46 -0.06 -7.81 -2.16
N ILE A 47 -0.03 -7.98 -3.47
CA ILE A 47 -0.54 -6.99 -4.42
C ILE A 47 -2.08 -6.92 -4.35
N ASP A 48 -2.76 -8.07 -4.34
CA ASP A 48 -4.21 -8.15 -4.25
C ASP A 48 -4.75 -7.51 -2.98
N LYS A 49 -4.02 -7.61 -1.87
CA LYS A 49 -4.38 -6.94 -0.62
C LYS A 49 -4.49 -5.42 -0.78
N LEU A 50 -3.67 -4.80 -1.61
CA LEU A 50 -3.74 -3.36 -1.89
C LEU A 50 -4.88 -3.05 -2.87
N ILE A 51 -5.00 -3.79 -3.95
CA ILE A 51 -6.05 -3.62 -4.97
C ILE A 51 -7.45 -3.82 -4.34
N ASN A 52 -7.60 -4.84 -3.50
CA ASN A 52 -8.87 -5.17 -2.84
C ASN A 52 -9.33 -4.15 -1.79
N THR A 53 -8.49 -3.18 -1.41
CA THR A 53 -8.96 -2.04 -0.59
C THR A 53 -9.98 -1.19 -1.32
N LYS A 54 -10.09 -1.32 -2.65
CA LYS A 54 -10.91 -0.47 -3.52
C LYS A 54 -10.59 1.02 -3.39
N THR A 55 -9.37 1.34 -3.03
CA THR A 55 -8.86 2.70 -3.08
C THR A 55 -8.81 3.14 -4.54
N TYR A 56 -9.44 4.29 -4.82
CA TYR A 56 -9.58 4.80 -6.18
C TYR A 56 -8.22 4.91 -6.87
N ASN A 57 -8.11 4.33 -8.05
CA ASN A 57 -6.95 4.38 -8.94
C ASN A 57 -5.60 4.09 -8.27
N ILE A 58 -5.58 3.11 -7.35
CA ILE A 58 -4.46 2.93 -6.42
C ILE A 58 -3.12 2.69 -7.12
N LEU A 59 -3.05 1.87 -8.18
CA LEU A 59 -1.77 1.58 -8.83
C LEU A 59 -1.24 2.78 -9.61
N ASP A 60 -2.11 3.55 -10.28
CA ASP A 60 -1.69 4.75 -11.00
C ASP A 60 -1.26 5.85 -10.03
N ASN A 61 -1.98 6.03 -8.92
CA ASN A 61 -1.59 6.97 -7.87
C ASN A 61 -0.24 6.59 -7.23
N LEU A 62 -0.01 5.29 -6.97
CA LEU A 62 1.29 4.81 -6.49
C LEU A 62 2.40 5.03 -7.52
N LYS A 63 2.08 4.95 -8.81
CA LYS A 63 3.02 5.22 -9.89
C LYS A 63 3.41 6.70 -9.98
N GLU A 64 2.46 7.59 -9.79
CA GLU A 64 2.65 9.03 -9.92
C GLU A 64 3.26 9.66 -8.67
N GLU A 65 2.77 9.28 -7.49
CA GLU A 65 3.07 9.95 -6.22
C GLU A 65 3.95 9.11 -5.28
N GLY A 66 4.11 7.80 -5.56
CA GLY A 66 4.72 6.86 -4.63
C GLY A 66 3.84 6.58 -3.41
N LEU A 67 4.40 6.01 -2.37
CA LEU A 67 3.67 5.66 -1.15
C LEU A 67 3.64 6.84 -0.15
N THR A 68 2.85 7.87 -0.45
CA THR A 68 2.66 9.05 0.41
C THR A 68 1.84 8.73 1.67
N ASP A 69 1.84 9.64 2.65
CA ASP A 69 1.04 9.48 3.87
C ASP A 69 -0.47 9.55 3.57
N GLU A 70 -0.87 10.31 2.55
CA GLU A 70 -2.24 10.40 2.06
C GLU A 70 -2.70 9.06 1.48
N ILE A 71 -1.88 8.43 0.65
CA ILE A 71 -2.14 7.11 0.07
C ILE A 71 -2.20 6.04 1.16
N LYS A 72 -1.25 6.04 2.11
CA LYS A 72 -1.28 5.11 3.26
C LYS A 72 -2.57 5.25 4.08
N LEU A 73 -2.98 6.48 4.35
CA LEU A 73 -4.21 6.75 5.09
C LEU A 73 -5.44 6.26 4.32
N SER A 74 -5.51 6.55 3.02
CA SER A 74 -6.61 6.10 2.15
C SER A 74 -6.72 4.58 2.10
N LEU A 75 -5.58 3.89 1.93
CA LEU A 75 -5.51 2.42 1.97
C LEU A 75 -5.99 1.87 3.33
N ALA A 76 -5.56 2.48 4.44
CA ALA A 76 -5.94 2.04 5.78
C ALA A 76 -7.44 2.20 6.03
N ILE A 77 -8.03 3.36 5.68
CA ILE A 77 -9.46 3.60 5.85
C ILE A 77 -10.28 2.64 4.99
N ASN A 78 -9.91 2.48 3.72
CA ASN A 78 -10.62 1.58 2.79
C ASN A 78 -10.45 0.09 3.15
N SER A 79 -9.43 -0.27 3.94
CA SER A 79 -9.25 -1.62 4.51
C SER A 79 -9.97 -1.83 5.83
N THR A 80 -10.66 -0.80 6.35
CA THR A 80 -11.33 -0.86 7.65
C THR A 80 -12.76 -1.31 7.46
N ASP A 81 -13.07 -2.54 7.88
CA ASP A 81 -14.41 -3.12 7.78
C ASP A 81 -15.37 -2.57 8.83
N ASN A 82 -14.83 -2.10 9.97
CA ASN A 82 -15.61 -1.58 11.09
C ASN A 82 -15.87 -0.08 10.91
N TYR A 83 -17.08 0.27 10.51
CA TYR A 83 -17.53 1.65 10.38
C TYR A 83 -18.94 1.81 10.94
N GLU A 84 -19.27 3.02 11.38
CA GLU A 84 -20.62 3.41 11.77
C GLU A 84 -21.25 4.20 10.62
N GLU A 85 -22.51 3.90 10.26
CA GLU A 85 -23.29 4.73 9.36
C GLU A 85 -24.04 5.76 10.22
N ILE A 86 -23.71 7.02 10.03
CA ILE A 86 -24.38 8.11 10.73
C ILE A 86 -25.24 8.91 9.76
N TYR A 87 -26.36 9.40 10.25
CA TYR A 87 -27.21 10.30 9.52
C TYR A 87 -26.86 11.73 9.92
N THR A 88 -26.74 12.59 8.94
CA THR A 88 -26.39 13.98 9.14
C THR A 88 -27.05 14.83 8.05
N CYS A 89 -26.96 16.13 8.14
CA CYS A 89 -27.46 17.06 7.15
C CYS A 89 -26.35 17.90 6.55
N ASN A 90 -26.65 18.60 5.45
CA ASN A 90 -25.66 19.45 4.79
C ASN A 90 -25.08 20.50 5.72
N GLU A 91 -25.86 21.00 6.69
CA GLU A 91 -25.46 21.98 7.67
C GLU A 91 -24.43 21.44 8.67
N ALA A 92 -24.35 20.11 8.83
CA ALA A 92 -23.32 19.47 9.66
C ALA A 92 -21.93 19.46 8.99
N PHE A 93 -21.83 19.97 7.76
CA PHE A 93 -20.56 20.06 7.04
C PHE A 93 -20.32 21.51 6.61
N THR A 94 -19.07 21.95 6.72
CA THR A 94 -18.58 23.16 6.10
C THR A 94 -17.77 22.83 4.86
N ILE A 95 -17.86 23.69 3.83
CA ILE A 95 -16.94 23.64 2.70
C ILE A 95 -15.58 24.11 3.23
N SER A 96 -14.59 23.24 3.15
CA SER A 96 -13.21 23.65 3.45
C SER A 96 -12.68 24.50 2.31
N SER A 97 -12.16 25.69 2.62
CA SER A 97 -11.51 26.57 1.66
C SER A 97 -10.21 25.95 1.09
N ASP A 98 -9.60 25.07 1.86
CA ASP A 98 -8.29 24.49 1.53
C ASP A 98 -8.39 23.21 0.70
N TYR A 99 -9.57 22.59 0.70
CA TYR A 99 -9.85 21.37 -0.04
C TYR A 99 -11.25 21.49 -0.60
N ASN A 100 -11.47 21.23 -1.87
CA ASN A 100 -12.79 21.21 -2.50
C ASN A 100 -13.74 20.14 -1.91
N GLY A 101 -13.82 20.05 -0.58
CA GLY A 101 -14.52 19.03 0.17
C GLY A 101 -15.27 19.59 1.39
N TYR A 102 -16.13 18.75 1.93
CA TYR A 102 -16.92 19.08 3.13
C TYR A 102 -16.18 18.57 4.37
N ARG A 103 -16.04 19.42 5.38
CA ARG A 103 -15.60 19.03 6.72
C ARG A 103 -16.79 18.89 7.66
N PRO A 104 -16.77 17.87 8.55
CA PRO A 104 -17.76 17.83 9.63
C PRO A 104 -17.68 19.12 10.45
N VAL A 105 -18.83 19.76 10.69
CA VAL A 105 -18.91 20.90 11.61
C VAL A 105 -18.91 20.33 13.02
N GLU A 106 -17.92 20.70 13.83
CA GLU A 106 -17.80 20.26 15.22
C GLU A 106 -18.73 21.02 16.17
N ASN A 107 -19.96 21.39 15.72
CA ASN A 107 -20.95 22.07 16.54
C ASN A 107 -21.93 21.08 17.11
N GLU A 108 -22.19 21.23 18.42
CA GLU A 108 -23.30 20.57 19.11
C GLU A 108 -24.61 21.27 18.74
N GLY A 109 -25.56 20.52 18.18
CA GLY A 109 -26.92 21.00 18.06
C GLY A 109 -27.51 21.21 16.68
N PHE A 110 -27.01 20.53 15.64
CA PHE A 110 -27.75 20.46 14.38
C PHE A 110 -28.98 19.56 14.54
N SER A 111 -30.19 20.13 14.44
CA SER A 111 -31.40 19.36 14.14
C SER A 111 -31.57 19.37 12.62
N CYS A 112 -31.35 18.22 11.98
CA CYS A 112 -31.66 18.06 10.57
C CYS A 112 -33.17 17.82 10.43
N GLU A 113 -33.93 18.82 10.03
CA GLU A 113 -35.39 18.67 9.86
C GLU A 113 -35.76 17.97 8.54
N ASP A 114 -34.91 18.09 7.49
CA ASP A 114 -35.15 17.47 6.20
C ASP A 114 -33.84 17.10 5.53
N ASN A 115 -33.74 15.90 4.98
CA ASN A 115 -32.64 15.32 4.23
C ASN A 115 -31.46 14.83 5.07
N GLU A 116 -31.64 13.65 5.61
CA GLU A 116 -30.57 12.88 6.22
C GLU A 116 -29.58 12.40 5.15
N ILE A 117 -28.37 12.89 5.23
CA ILE A 117 -27.24 12.33 4.45
C ILE A 117 -26.64 11.21 5.27
N LYS A 118 -26.60 10.02 4.69
CA LYS A 118 -25.96 8.85 5.28
C LYS A 118 -24.47 8.89 4.96
N ILE A 119 -23.62 9.00 5.98
CA ILE A 119 -22.18 8.99 5.84
C ILE A 119 -21.56 7.89 6.70
N ARG A 120 -20.35 7.45 6.31
CA ARG A 120 -19.60 6.47 7.09
C ARG A 120 -18.59 7.17 7.97
N SER A 121 -18.55 6.73 9.22
CA SER A 121 -17.60 7.15 10.25
C SER A 121 -16.69 5.99 10.62
N TYR A 122 -15.38 6.22 10.61
CA TYR A 122 -14.34 5.23 10.92
C TYR A 122 -13.57 5.69 12.14
N LYS A 123 -13.67 4.96 13.26
CA LYS A 123 -12.93 5.30 14.48
C LYS A 123 -11.42 5.23 14.23
N TYR A 124 -10.68 6.18 14.79
CA TYR A 124 -9.24 6.25 14.60
C TYR A 124 -8.51 4.95 14.97
N ASP A 125 -8.93 4.28 16.05
CA ASP A 125 -8.28 3.04 16.51
C ASP A 125 -8.51 1.87 15.55
N ASP A 126 -9.67 1.82 14.88
CA ASP A 126 -9.95 0.82 13.85
C ASP A 126 -9.09 1.07 12.60
N VAL A 127 -8.99 2.34 12.18
CA VAL A 127 -8.10 2.75 11.07
C VAL A 127 -6.64 2.49 11.42
N LEU A 128 -6.20 2.77 12.65
CA LEU A 128 -4.86 2.46 13.14
C LEU A 128 -4.57 0.96 13.07
N THR A 129 -5.56 0.13 13.43
CA THR A 129 -5.44 -1.34 13.32
C THR A 129 -5.24 -1.78 11.87
N SER A 130 -6.03 -1.24 10.94
CA SER A 130 -5.90 -1.51 9.50
C SER A 130 -4.58 -0.97 8.93
N TYR A 131 -4.16 0.22 9.36
CA TYR A 131 -2.86 0.81 9.01
C TYR A 131 -1.71 -0.11 9.38
N ARG A 132 -1.71 -0.63 10.63
CA ARG A 132 -0.67 -1.54 11.11
C ARG A 132 -0.66 -2.90 10.39
N LYS A 133 -1.81 -3.38 9.93
CA LYS A 133 -1.89 -4.59 9.09
C LYS A 133 -1.25 -4.41 7.71
N LEU A 134 -1.18 -3.18 7.19
CA LEU A 134 -0.59 -2.88 5.88
C LEU A 134 0.87 -2.46 5.99
N PHE A 135 1.20 -1.62 6.98
CA PHE A 135 2.48 -0.89 7.07
C PHE A 135 3.31 -1.22 8.31
N GLY A 136 2.89 -2.20 9.12
CA GLY A 136 3.62 -2.63 10.31
C GLY A 136 3.51 -1.66 11.49
N SER A 137 4.47 -1.78 12.40
CA SER A 137 4.53 -0.97 13.62
C SER A 137 5.07 0.45 13.39
N ILE A 138 5.62 0.72 12.20
CA ILE A 138 6.28 1.99 11.87
C ILE A 138 5.23 3.03 11.47
N GLY A 139 5.07 4.05 12.31
CA GLY A 139 4.20 5.19 12.05
C GLY A 139 2.75 5.01 12.51
N ASN A 140 1.98 6.05 12.26
CA ASN A 140 0.54 6.09 12.57
C ASN A 140 -0.17 6.82 11.42
N PRO A 141 -1.47 6.53 11.21
CA PRO A 141 -2.25 7.24 10.22
C PRO A 141 -2.30 8.75 10.54
N LYS A 142 -2.13 9.57 9.53
CA LYS A 142 -2.20 11.03 9.62
C LYS A 142 -3.61 11.45 10.06
N LYS A 143 -3.69 12.34 11.05
CA LYS A 143 -4.95 12.96 11.46
C LYS A 143 -5.21 14.18 10.58
N GLY A 144 -6.04 14.02 9.55
CA GLY A 144 -6.35 15.08 8.60
C GLY A 144 -7.09 14.56 7.37
N TYR A 145 -7.15 15.40 6.37
CA TYR A 145 -7.77 15.09 5.09
C TYR A 145 -6.98 14.06 4.28
N THR A 146 -7.68 13.21 3.60
CA THR A 146 -7.22 12.42 2.45
C THR A 146 -8.34 12.29 1.43
N TRP A 147 -8.10 11.67 0.30
CA TRP A 147 -9.05 11.54 -0.81
C TRP A 147 -10.44 11.05 -0.38
N GLY A 148 -11.37 12.00 -0.23
CA GLY A 148 -12.75 11.72 0.13
C GLY A 148 -13.01 11.44 1.62
N TYR A 149 -12.01 11.67 2.49
CA TYR A 149 -12.15 11.53 3.94
C TYR A 149 -11.56 12.73 4.67
N ASP A 150 -12.18 13.14 5.77
CA ASP A 150 -11.61 14.12 6.70
C ASP A 150 -11.69 13.61 8.15
N TYR A 151 -10.83 14.13 9.01
CA TYR A 151 -10.71 13.71 10.39
C TYR A 151 -11.32 14.73 11.34
N SER A 152 -12.22 14.27 12.21
CA SER A 152 -12.74 15.05 13.33
C SER A 152 -11.92 14.77 14.59
N GLN A 153 -11.32 15.81 15.16
CA GLN A 153 -10.60 15.70 16.44
C GLN A 153 -11.55 15.40 17.60
N LYS A 154 -12.75 16.01 17.60
CA LYS A 154 -13.75 15.84 18.65
C LYS A 154 -14.25 14.41 18.75
N GLN A 155 -14.49 13.79 17.58
CA GLN A 155 -15.01 12.43 17.51
C GLN A 155 -13.92 11.35 17.44
N ASN A 156 -12.67 11.76 17.26
CA ASN A 156 -11.52 10.87 17.03
C ASN A 156 -11.82 9.85 15.91
N ALA A 157 -12.36 10.33 14.80
CA ALA A 157 -12.82 9.48 13.68
C ALA A 157 -12.63 10.17 12.33
N TYR A 158 -12.52 9.37 11.28
CA TYR A 158 -12.56 9.83 9.89
C TYR A 158 -13.97 9.70 9.35
N PHE A 159 -14.38 10.68 8.56
CA PHE A 159 -15.68 10.71 7.91
C PHE A 159 -15.51 10.62 6.40
N LYS A 160 -16.28 9.75 5.76
CA LYS A 160 -16.37 9.76 4.31
C LYS A 160 -17.14 10.99 3.88
N LEU A 161 -16.47 11.86 3.13
CA LEU A 161 -17.10 13.04 2.59
C LEU A 161 -18.13 12.64 1.52
N SER A 162 -19.33 13.21 1.61
CA SER A 162 -20.29 13.10 0.52
C SER A 162 -19.76 13.95 -0.65
N THR A 163 -19.30 13.32 -1.70
CA THR A 163 -18.94 14.03 -2.91
C THR A 163 -20.13 13.98 -3.86
N ASN A 164 -20.61 15.13 -4.31
CA ASN A 164 -21.55 15.25 -5.42
C ASN A 164 -20.89 14.95 -6.78
N PHE A 165 -19.70 14.36 -6.77
CA PHE A 165 -19.09 13.82 -7.96
C PHE A 165 -19.85 12.55 -8.34
N GLY A 166 -20.18 12.45 -9.62
CA GLY A 166 -20.93 11.33 -10.19
C GLY A 166 -20.38 9.96 -9.77
N PRO A 167 -21.01 8.87 -10.19
CA PRO A 167 -20.60 7.54 -9.76
C PRO A 167 -19.10 7.36 -10.01
N VAL A 168 -18.37 7.06 -8.93
CA VAL A 168 -16.95 6.70 -9.03
C VAL A 168 -16.89 5.43 -9.88
N GLN A 169 -16.25 5.50 -11.03
CA GLN A 169 -16.07 4.34 -11.89
C GLN A 169 -15.18 3.34 -11.17
N ASP A 170 -15.62 2.09 -11.10
CA ASP A 170 -14.80 1.00 -10.57
C ASP A 170 -13.62 0.77 -11.52
N ILE A 171 -12.41 1.00 -11.01
CA ILE A 171 -11.20 0.73 -11.75
C ILE A 171 -10.79 -0.71 -11.49
N ASN A 172 -10.56 -1.42 -12.57
CA ASN A 172 -10.08 -2.78 -12.57
C ASN A 172 -8.61 -2.82 -12.95
N TYR A 173 -7.91 -3.85 -12.50
CA TYR A 173 -6.51 -4.04 -12.81
C TYR A 173 -6.28 -5.44 -13.38
N LYS A 174 -5.47 -5.50 -14.45
CA LYS A 174 -4.78 -6.70 -14.88
C LYS A 174 -3.30 -6.47 -14.62
N TYR A 175 -2.63 -7.41 -13.95
CA TYR A 175 -1.19 -7.30 -13.70
C TYR A 175 -0.49 -8.65 -13.84
N ASP A 176 0.82 -8.60 -14.02
CA ASP A 176 1.71 -9.75 -13.96
C ASP A 176 2.92 -9.42 -13.09
N ILE A 177 3.41 -10.43 -12.37
CA ILE A 177 4.59 -10.33 -11.54
C ILE A 177 5.81 -10.63 -12.41
N ASN A 178 6.67 -9.64 -12.59
CA ASN A 178 7.89 -9.75 -13.38
C ASN A 178 9.03 -10.38 -12.58
N SER A 179 9.20 -9.93 -11.32
CA SER A 179 10.19 -10.49 -10.41
C SER A 179 9.69 -10.40 -8.94
N LYS A 180 10.26 -11.24 -8.11
CA LYS A 180 10.01 -11.31 -6.68
C LYS A 180 11.23 -11.84 -5.97
N GLU A 181 11.79 -11.07 -5.06
CA GLU A 181 13.06 -11.38 -4.40
C GLU A 181 13.00 -11.07 -2.92
N ILE A 182 13.58 -11.95 -2.10
CA ILE A 182 13.83 -11.66 -0.68
C ILE A 182 15.34 -11.46 -0.53
N ASN A 183 15.72 -10.29 -0.05
CA ASN A 183 17.09 -9.96 0.28
C ASN A 183 17.13 -9.44 1.72
N ASP A 184 17.79 -10.18 2.59
CA ASP A 184 17.78 -9.97 4.04
C ASP A 184 16.34 -9.97 4.62
N ASP A 185 15.93 -8.85 5.19
CA ASP A 185 14.60 -8.62 5.76
C ASP A 185 13.61 -7.99 4.78
N ARG A 186 13.98 -7.83 3.51
CA ARG A 186 13.17 -7.13 2.50
C ARG A 186 12.66 -8.06 1.43
N LEU A 187 11.38 -7.94 1.15
CA LEU A 187 10.73 -8.53 -0.02
C LEU A 187 10.50 -7.44 -1.06
N THR A 188 10.98 -7.66 -2.26
CA THR A 188 10.72 -6.80 -3.42
C THR A 188 9.85 -7.55 -4.43
N ILE A 189 8.77 -6.93 -4.89
CA ILE A 189 7.87 -7.44 -5.92
C ILE A 189 7.78 -6.41 -7.02
N ASP A 190 8.13 -6.80 -8.25
CA ASP A 190 7.98 -5.96 -9.44
C ASP A 190 6.81 -6.46 -10.29
N ILE A 191 5.94 -5.54 -10.71
CA ILE A 191 4.78 -5.85 -11.54
C ILE A 191 4.72 -4.97 -12.78
N THR A 192 4.13 -5.48 -13.84
CA THR A 192 3.55 -4.70 -14.94
C THR A 192 2.05 -4.72 -14.79
N TYR A 193 1.37 -3.60 -15.00
CA TYR A 193 -0.09 -3.54 -14.83
C TYR A 193 -0.79 -2.72 -15.92
N LEU A 194 -2.07 -3.04 -16.13
CA LEU A 194 -3.03 -2.31 -16.93
C LEU A 194 -4.20 -1.93 -16.02
N SER A 195 -4.50 -0.63 -15.91
CA SER A 195 -5.75 -0.14 -15.32
C SER A 195 -6.79 0.06 -16.41
N TYR A 196 -8.03 -0.34 -16.13
CA TYR A 196 -9.15 -0.19 -17.04
C TYR A 196 -10.46 -0.04 -16.26
N TYR A 197 -11.42 0.66 -16.85
CA TYR A 197 -12.70 0.95 -16.19
C TYR A 197 -13.88 0.71 -17.12
N ASN A 198 -15.04 0.45 -16.52
CA ASN A 198 -16.28 0.22 -17.23
C ASN A 198 -16.81 1.52 -17.83
N LYS A 199 -17.21 1.46 -19.09
CA LYS A 199 -17.89 2.54 -19.81
C LYS A 199 -19.11 1.95 -20.50
N THR A 200 -20.30 2.39 -20.10
CA THR A 200 -21.53 1.98 -20.78
C THR A 200 -21.71 2.81 -22.04
N ILE A 201 -21.75 2.16 -23.20
CA ILE A 201 -22.02 2.78 -24.49
C ILE A 201 -23.22 2.05 -25.13
N ASN A 202 -24.30 2.78 -25.43
CA ASN A 202 -25.52 2.24 -26.07
C ASN A 202 -26.08 1.01 -25.34
N ASP A 203 -26.16 1.05 -23.99
CA ASP A 203 -26.59 -0.03 -23.12
C ASP A 203 -25.71 -1.31 -23.14
N GLU A 204 -24.57 -1.26 -23.83
CA GLU A 204 -23.56 -2.32 -23.78
C GLU A 204 -22.45 -2.00 -22.80
N GLU A 205 -22.07 -2.99 -21.98
CA GLU A 205 -20.94 -2.90 -21.08
C GLU A 205 -19.64 -3.02 -21.85
N THR A 206 -18.88 -1.92 -21.91
CA THR A 206 -17.57 -1.87 -22.55
C THR A 206 -16.53 -1.40 -21.54
N TYR A 207 -15.25 -1.58 -21.87
CA TYR A 207 -14.13 -1.16 -21.04
C TYR A 207 -13.25 -0.21 -21.84
N THR A 208 -12.58 0.69 -21.14
CA THR A 208 -11.62 1.64 -21.70
C THR A 208 -10.37 1.68 -20.84
N THR A 209 -9.26 2.08 -21.39
CA THR A 209 -8.01 2.35 -20.67
C THR A 209 -7.31 3.58 -21.21
N ASP A 210 -6.96 4.49 -20.32
CA ASP A 210 -6.23 5.69 -20.67
C ASP A 210 -4.74 5.40 -20.90
N LEU A 211 -4.21 4.35 -20.26
CA LEU A 211 -2.80 3.97 -20.40
C LEU A 211 -2.38 3.61 -21.83
N LEU A 212 -3.30 3.13 -22.64
CA LEU A 212 -3.06 2.73 -24.04
C LEU A 212 -3.91 3.52 -25.03
N GLU A 213 -4.66 4.53 -24.55
CA GLU A 213 -5.58 5.33 -25.40
C GLU A 213 -6.59 4.45 -26.17
N ILE A 214 -7.09 3.38 -25.54
CA ILE A 214 -8.09 2.49 -26.14
C ILE A 214 -9.47 2.85 -25.61
N ASP A 215 -10.32 3.38 -26.49
CA ASP A 215 -11.64 3.93 -26.12
C ASP A 215 -12.69 2.88 -25.76
N SER A 216 -12.60 1.69 -26.33
CA SER A 216 -13.59 0.63 -26.08
C SER A 216 -13.07 -0.76 -26.42
N PHE A 217 -13.30 -1.71 -25.48
CA PHE A 217 -13.05 -3.13 -25.68
C PHE A 217 -13.95 -3.97 -24.78
N SER A 218 -14.12 -5.24 -25.13
CA SER A 218 -14.87 -6.18 -24.28
C SER A 218 -13.99 -6.79 -23.20
N LYS A 219 -14.58 -7.27 -22.12
CA LYS A 219 -13.88 -7.88 -20.98
C LYS A 219 -12.95 -9.03 -21.39
N GLU A 220 -13.38 -9.84 -22.37
CA GLU A 220 -12.63 -10.99 -22.87
C GLU A 220 -11.30 -10.58 -23.55
N LYS A 221 -11.19 -9.33 -24.02
CA LYS A 221 -9.99 -8.81 -24.68
C LYS A 221 -8.94 -8.26 -23.71
N VAL A 222 -9.25 -8.14 -22.43
CA VAL A 222 -8.29 -7.59 -21.43
C VAL A 222 -6.96 -8.33 -21.45
N GLU A 223 -6.98 -9.66 -21.47
CA GLU A 223 -5.78 -10.49 -21.50
C GLU A 223 -4.97 -10.29 -22.78
N GLU A 224 -5.63 -10.23 -23.94
CA GLU A 224 -5.00 -9.98 -25.24
C GLU A 224 -4.36 -8.59 -25.28
N ILE A 225 -5.09 -7.55 -24.86
CA ILE A 225 -4.60 -6.16 -24.82
C ILE A 225 -3.40 -6.05 -23.90
N PHE A 226 -3.46 -6.65 -22.71
CA PHE A 226 -2.36 -6.66 -21.75
C PHE A 226 -1.11 -7.30 -22.37
N ASN A 227 -1.23 -8.49 -22.92
CA ASN A 227 -0.10 -9.26 -23.44
C ASN A 227 0.53 -8.60 -24.68
N ASN A 228 -0.28 -8.02 -25.57
CA ASN A 228 0.20 -7.37 -26.79
C ASN A 228 0.87 -6.01 -26.54
N ASN A 229 0.68 -5.41 -25.37
CA ASN A 229 1.21 -4.09 -25.05
C ASN A 229 2.07 -4.07 -23.78
N LYS A 230 2.49 -5.22 -23.29
CA LYS A 230 3.21 -5.36 -22.02
C LYS A 230 4.45 -4.47 -21.91
N ASP A 231 5.13 -4.23 -23.00
CA ASP A 231 6.32 -3.37 -23.13
C ASP A 231 6.03 -1.86 -23.02
N LYS A 232 4.76 -1.47 -23.17
CA LYS A 232 4.30 -0.07 -23.05
C LYS A 232 3.61 0.22 -21.71
N LEU A 233 3.26 -0.83 -20.98
CA LEU A 233 2.52 -0.70 -19.72
C LEU A 233 3.45 -0.27 -18.58
N PRO A 234 2.92 0.46 -17.59
CA PRO A 234 3.70 0.91 -16.44
C PRO A 234 4.16 -0.26 -15.57
N HIS A 235 5.28 -0.04 -14.89
CA HIS A 235 5.87 -0.91 -13.90
C HIS A 235 5.79 -0.28 -12.53
N LEU A 236 5.60 -1.12 -11.50
CA LEU A 236 5.69 -0.74 -10.10
C LEU A 236 6.53 -1.75 -9.32
N THR A 237 7.43 -1.24 -8.51
CA THR A 237 8.24 -2.03 -7.61
C THR A 237 7.81 -1.77 -6.16
N PHE A 238 7.26 -2.79 -5.52
CA PHE A 238 6.83 -2.77 -4.13
C PHE A 238 7.95 -3.30 -3.24
N THR A 239 8.27 -2.58 -2.18
CA THR A 239 9.25 -3.02 -1.17
C THR A 239 8.54 -3.19 0.16
N TYR A 240 8.70 -4.38 0.73
CA TYR A 240 8.18 -4.76 2.04
C TYR A 240 9.35 -5.03 2.99
N ILE A 241 9.12 -4.81 4.29
CA ILE A 241 10.04 -5.19 5.36
C ILE A 241 9.43 -6.32 6.20
N ASN A 242 10.26 -7.26 6.63
CA ASN A 242 9.85 -8.33 7.54
C ASN A 242 9.87 -7.84 8.99
N GLU A 243 8.73 -7.94 9.67
CA GLU A 243 8.62 -7.77 11.12
C GLU A 243 7.94 -9.03 11.69
N SER A 244 8.68 -9.85 12.43
CA SER A 244 8.15 -11.07 13.07
C SER A 244 7.42 -12.01 12.10
N ASP A 245 8.09 -12.39 11.01
CA ASP A 245 7.61 -13.28 9.95
C ASP A 245 6.41 -12.73 9.11
N THR A 246 6.15 -11.45 9.20
CA THR A 246 5.15 -10.76 8.37
C THR A 246 5.80 -9.63 7.59
N TYR A 247 5.45 -9.52 6.29
CA TYR A 247 5.96 -8.47 5.42
C TYR A 247 4.98 -7.29 5.37
N TYR A 248 5.50 -6.08 5.61
CA TYR A 248 4.76 -4.82 5.62
C TYR A 248 5.27 -3.88 4.56
N LEU A 249 4.37 -3.25 3.81
CA LEU A 249 4.72 -2.33 2.74
C LEU A 249 5.39 -1.06 3.28
N ILE A 250 6.58 -0.76 2.76
CA ILE A 250 7.35 0.43 3.18
C ILE A 250 7.63 1.40 2.04
N ASN A 251 7.61 0.94 0.79
CA ASN A 251 7.91 1.80 -0.35
C ASN A 251 7.29 1.25 -1.64
N VAL A 252 6.98 2.15 -2.58
CA VAL A 252 6.58 1.86 -3.97
C VAL A 252 7.29 2.85 -4.90
N LYS A 253 7.77 2.36 -6.04
CA LYS A 253 8.47 3.15 -7.07
C LYS A 253 7.97 2.80 -8.47
#